data_90d647086633534dc8c8221c89d73217
#
_entry.id   90d647086633534dc8c8221c89d73217
#
_cell.length_a   1.000
_cell.length_b   1.000
_cell.length_c   1.000
_cell.angle_alpha   90.00
_cell.angle_beta   90.00
_cell.angle_gamma   90.00
#
_symmetry.space_group_name_H-M   'P 1'
#
loop_
_entity.id
_entity.type
_entity.pdbx_description
1 polymer ?
#
loop_
_entity_poly.entity_id
_entity_poly.type
_entity_poly.pdbx_seq_one_letter_code
_entity_poly.pdbx_strand_id
1 'polypeptide(L)'
;MSDSSADRSETEHRGEVLDVLRALLADGRDDDVVSLFGQLVANNNDLAVRAAEATALKARNADLEKQLQRLLDRYKKSEAVSKAQLVLFLDALSRGEAGDVLDGDDPRRAANEQLRDASGIDDADDEPKTKPPRKRPVRKPAPPELSRVENPIAVPEPERACPRCGKERTCVGHDITEVIDLVPAQVIVRQDKREKLACEDCEGELVRAPKVDKVVDGGKYGDALEADILVSKYADGLPLHRQRERYARLGLDLPISTLVDQVRWCTELLTPLWRAALAECIGSKVMHVDGTGLPVLDKGAPSGKRLGTLWGYVGDNVAAYVYTSTAKAVGQKSGEMGPEDILSLREGYTVADAGSQFDASFARRPNLIECGCNMHSRRYFTKALDAGDKRAALPLAAYKRLYEIEDGIKGRPPDDRLAVRVEKSKPVFDELVRWAEIHQRFEAPSSKLGEAIRYLLNHKVALGRFLESGLVPIDNGAVERLHIRAALARKNFLFAGSDAGGDRAAIAFTILGCCRLVGVNPIEYLTDVFPILAGRVRLIDLPELLPARWKDRRDATASAPAAAN
;
A
#
# COMPACT_ATOMS: atom_id res chain seq x y z
N MET A 1 34.22 -2.55 -30.19
CA MET A 1 35.40 -2.30 -31.00
C MET A 1 36.39 -1.41 -30.22
N SER A 2 37.02 -1.98 -29.16
CA SER A 2 37.99 -1.28 -28.29
C SER A 2 39.10 -2.17 -27.78
N ASP A 3 39.34 -3.34 -28.42
CA ASP A 3 40.35 -4.33 -27.96
C ASP A 3 41.57 -4.44 -28.92
N SER A 4 41.65 -3.63 -29.96
CA SER A 4 42.75 -3.74 -30.97
C SER A 4 43.90 -2.75 -30.78
N SER A 5 43.79 -1.76 -29.86
CA SER A 5 44.87 -0.77 -29.66
C SER A 5 45.87 -1.17 -28.55
N ALA A 6 45.40 -1.93 -27.51
CA ALA A 6 46.26 -2.41 -26.43
C ALA A 6 47.22 -3.51 -26.93
N ASP A 7 46.74 -4.39 -27.81
CA ASP A 7 47.50 -5.55 -28.30
C ASP A 7 48.64 -5.12 -29.30
N ARG A 8 48.49 -3.98 -29.99
CA ARG A 8 49.54 -3.42 -30.87
C ARG A 8 50.69 -2.78 -30.08
N SER A 9 50.42 -2.12 -28.96
CA SER A 9 51.47 -1.47 -28.16
C SER A 9 52.31 -2.50 -27.37
N GLU A 10 51.73 -3.61 -26.97
CA GLU A 10 52.48 -4.73 -26.32
C GLU A 10 53.38 -5.48 -27.29
N THR A 11 52.97 -5.65 -28.56
CA THR A 11 53.79 -6.31 -29.59
C THR A 11 54.95 -5.43 -30.07
N GLU A 12 54.76 -4.11 -30.22
CA GLU A 12 55.85 -3.18 -30.55
C GLU A 12 56.86 -3.09 -29.42
N HIS A 13 56.46 -3.00 -28.17
CA HIS A 13 57.38 -2.93 -27.03
C HIS A 13 58.18 -4.22 -26.83
N ARG A 14 57.63 -5.40 -27.13
CA ARG A 14 58.35 -6.67 -27.14
C ARG A 14 59.39 -6.73 -28.26
N GLY A 15 59.12 -6.13 -29.40
CA GLY A 15 60.07 -6.03 -30.51
C GLY A 15 61.29 -5.20 -30.14
N GLU A 16 61.14 -4.02 -29.60
CA GLU A 16 62.22 -3.11 -29.18
C GLU A 16 63.11 -3.73 -28.08
N VAL A 17 62.54 -4.41 -27.09
CA VAL A 17 63.31 -5.09 -26.04
C VAL A 17 64.13 -6.25 -26.59
N LEU A 18 63.59 -7.02 -27.55
CA LEU A 18 64.31 -8.12 -28.19
C LEU A 18 65.46 -7.62 -29.05
N ASP A 19 65.32 -6.46 -29.73
CA ASP A 19 66.39 -5.88 -30.56
C ASP A 19 67.50 -5.29 -29.69
N VAL A 20 67.21 -4.66 -28.56
CA VAL A 20 68.22 -4.25 -27.57
C VAL A 20 68.96 -5.43 -26.99
N LEU A 21 68.31 -6.53 -26.65
CA LEU A 21 68.94 -7.77 -26.18
C LEU A 21 69.82 -8.39 -27.25
N ARG A 22 69.43 -8.43 -28.50
CA ARG A 22 70.25 -8.94 -29.61
C ARG A 22 71.51 -8.08 -29.82
N ALA A 23 71.40 -6.74 -29.71
CA ALA A 23 72.54 -5.83 -29.84
C ALA A 23 73.54 -6.01 -28.67
N LEU A 24 73.08 -6.19 -27.44
CA LEU A 24 73.93 -6.43 -26.27
C LEU A 24 74.66 -7.80 -26.33
N LEU A 25 73.97 -8.86 -26.81
CA LEU A 25 74.56 -10.18 -27.01
C LEU A 25 75.59 -10.18 -28.15
N ALA A 26 75.39 -9.42 -29.21
CA ALA A 26 76.32 -9.26 -30.34
C ALA A 26 77.62 -8.53 -29.95
N ASP A 27 77.58 -7.72 -28.88
CA ASP A 27 78.70 -6.90 -28.38
C ASP A 27 79.49 -7.61 -27.22
N GLY A 28 79.11 -8.84 -26.88
CA GLY A 28 79.81 -9.66 -25.85
C GLY A 28 79.58 -9.18 -24.40
N ARG A 29 78.45 -8.49 -24.15
CA ARG A 29 78.13 -7.94 -22.81
C ARG A 29 77.09 -8.81 -22.08
N ASP A 30 77.43 -10.03 -21.82
CA ASP A 30 76.58 -11.06 -21.22
C ASP A 30 76.06 -10.67 -19.82
N ASP A 31 76.87 -9.97 -19.02
CA ASP A 31 76.54 -9.54 -17.67
C ASP A 31 75.43 -8.41 -17.71
N ASP A 32 75.48 -7.52 -18.68
CA ASP A 32 74.50 -6.48 -18.87
C ASP A 32 73.16 -7.06 -19.31
N VAL A 33 73.14 -8.11 -20.12
CA VAL A 33 71.95 -8.85 -20.53
C VAL A 33 71.29 -9.54 -19.36
N VAL A 34 72.09 -10.21 -18.51
CA VAL A 34 71.58 -10.88 -17.30
C VAL A 34 71.00 -9.89 -16.30
N SER A 35 71.67 -8.73 -16.13
CA SER A 35 71.18 -7.64 -15.26
C SER A 35 69.84 -7.09 -15.74
N LEU A 36 69.71 -6.82 -17.06
CA LEU A 36 68.47 -6.32 -17.65
C LEU A 36 67.31 -7.31 -17.54
N PHE A 37 67.61 -8.59 -17.73
CA PHE A 37 66.61 -9.65 -17.59
C PHE A 37 66.14 -9.80 -16.15
N GLY A 38 67.04 -9.67 -15.19
CA GLY A 38 66.73 -9.68 -13.77
C GLY A 38 65.78 -8.52 -13.38
N GLN A 39 66.02 -7.31 -13.92
CA GLN A 39 65.17 -6.15 -13.69
C GLN A 39 63.78 -6.33 -14.34
N LEU A 40 63.70 -6.89 -15.55
CA LEU A 40 62.42 -7.17 -16.21
C LEU A 40 61.59 -8.22 -15.46
N VAL A 41 62.21 -9.27 -14.94
CA VAL A 41 61.53 -10.27 -14.13
C VAL A 41 61.04 -9.68 -12.81
N ALA A 42 61.84 -8.85 -12.15
CA ALA A 42 61.46 -8.17 -10.92
C ALA A 42 60.26 -7.21 -11.14
N ASN A 43 60.29 -6.42 -12.22
CA ASN A 43 59.18 -5.50 -12.57
C ASN A 43 57.89 -6.27 -12.94
N ASN A 44 57.98 -7.38 -13.66
CA ASN A 44 56.81 -8.19 -13.98
C ASN A 44 56.19 -8.84 -12.74
N ASN A 45 57.01 -9.27 -11.78
CA ASN A 45 56.51 -9.81 -10.51
C ASN A 45 55.82 -8.72 -9.67
N ASP A 46 56.37 -7.50 -9.64
CA ASP A 46 55.72 -6.36 -8.94
C ASP A 46 54.39 -5.97 -9.60
N LEU A 47 54.31 -5.96 -10.91
CA LEU A 47 53.06 -5.73 -11.66
C LEU A 47 52.01 -6.83 -11.39
N ALA A 48 52.44 -8.10 -11.32
CA ALA A 48 51.53 -9.20 -10.99
C ALA A 48 50.96 -9.10 -9.56
N VAL A 49 51.78 -8.69 -8.59
CA VAL A 49 51.35 -8.45 -7.21
C VAL A 49 50.34 -7.29 -7.15
N ARG A 50 50.62 -6.18 -7.80
CA ARG A 50 49.71 -5.01 -7.86
C ARG A 50 48.39 -5.34 -8.56
N ALA A 51 48.43 -6.16 -9.62
CA ALA A 51 47.21 -6.62 -10.29
C ALA A 51 46.36 -7.54 -9.38
N ALA A 52 46.99 -8.41 -8.60
CA ALA A 52 46.31 -9.26 -7.63
C ALA A 52 45.69 -8.43 -6.49
N GLU A 53 46.41 -7.43 -5.96
CA GLU A 53 45.91 -6.49 -4.96
C GLU A 53 44.72 -5.65 -5.49
N ALA A 54 44.80 -5.15 -6.73
CA ALA A 54 43.72 -4.43 -7.38
C ALA A 54 42.49 -5.31 -7.57
N THR A 55 42.68 -6.60 -7.88
CA THR A 55 41.59 -7.57 -8.02
C THR A 55 40.93 -7.87 -6.66
N ALA A 56 41.73 -8.02 -5.61
CA ALA A 56 41.24 -8.23 -4.24
C ALA A 56 40.47 -7.00 -3.71
N LEU A 57 40.98 -5.80 -4.00
CA LEU A 57 40.28 -4.52 -3.67
C LEU A 57 38.95 -4.39 -4.40
N LYS A 58 38.89 -4.72 -5.69
CA LYS A 58 37.64 -4.75 -6.46
C LYS A 58 36.63 -5.74 -5.88
N ALA A 59 37.06 -6.94 -5.52
CA ALA A 59 36.19 -7.94 -4.89
C ALA A 59 35.67 -7.46 -3.53
N ARG A 60 36.53 -6.85 -2.71
CA ARG A 60 36.13 -6.28 -1.41
C ARG A 60 35.17 -5.12 -1.54
N ASN A 61 35.36 -4.25 -2.51
CA ASN A 61 34.44 -3.16 -2.81
C ASN A 61 33.07 -3.69 -3.26
N ALA A 62 33.03 -4.70 -4.13
CA ALA A 62 31.80 -5.34 -4.57
C ALA A 62 31.04 -6.03 -3.41
N ASP A 63 31.76 -6.60 -2.43
CA ASP A 63 31.13 -7.17 -1.23
C ASP A 63 30.61 -6.09 -0.28
N LEU A 64 31.35 -5.00 -0.10
CA LEU A 64 30.90 -3.81 0.67
C LEU A 64 29.67 -3.16 0.03
N GLU A 65 29.63 -3.04 -1.30
CA GLU A 65 28.48 -2.55 -2.03
C GLU A 65 27.24 -3.46 -1.82
N LYS A 66 27.43 -4.79 -1.85
CA LYS A 66 26.34 -5.74 -1.53
C LYS A 66 25.88 -5.63 -0.07
N GLN A 67 26.79 -5.44 0.87
CA GLN A 67 26.45 -5.25 2.28
C GLN A 67 25.72 -3.93 2.49
N LEU A 68 26.17 -2.84 1.87
CA LEU A 68 25.53 -1.55 1.87
C LEU A 68 24.11 -1.63 1.26
N GLN A 69 23.98 -2.33 0.12
CA GLN A 69 22.68 -2.55 -0.52
C GLN A 69 21.72 -3.34 0.38
N ARG A 70 22.21 -4.39 1.08
CA ARG A 70 21.39 -5.13 2.07
C ARG A 70 20.98 -4.26 3.26
N LEU A 71 21.84 -3.37 3.72
CA LEU A 71 21.51 -2.39 4.76
C LEU A 71 20.48 -1.37 4.25
N LEU A 72 20.69 -0.81 3.07
CA LEU A 72 19.74 0.10 2.41
C LEU A 72 18.37 -0.56 2.20
N ASP A 73 18.32 -1.83 1.80
CA ASP A 73 17.07 -2.57 1.63
C ASP A 73 16.35 -2.85 2.97
N ARG A 74 17.08 -2.96 4.08
CA ARG A 74 16.48 -3.00 5.43
C ARG A 74 15.93 -1.65 5.88
N TYR A 75 16.55 -0.54 5.47
CA TYR A 75 16.10 0.82 5.78
C TYR A 75 15.04 1.32 4.80
N LYS A 76 14.92 0.76 3.59
CA LYS A 76 13.90 1.09 2.58
C LYS A 76 12.45 0.76 2.96
N LYS A 77 12.17 0.36 4.18
CA LYS A 77 10.79 0.18 4.68
C LYS A 77 10.04 1.48 4.91
N SER A 78 10.66 2.64 4.79
CA SER A 78 9.98 3.94 4.75
C SER A 78 10.56 4.76 3.60
N GLU A 79 9.74 5.20 2.67
CA GLU A 79 10.09 6.17 1.62
C GLU A 79 10.38 7.58 2.19
N ALA A 80 10.45 7.71 3.51
CA ALA A 80 10.69 8.96 4.21
C ALA A 80 12.19 9.18 4.37
N VAL A 81 12.73 10.09 3.57
CA VAL A 81 14.05 10.68 3.83
C VAL A 81 13.95 11.41 5.18
N SER A 82 14.80 11.05 6.15
CA SER A 82 14.77 11.67 7.48
C SER A 82 15.16 13.16 7.40
N LYS A 83 14.68 13.98 8.34
CA LYS A 83 15.05 15.41 8.42
C LYS A 83 16.57 15.57 8.50
N ALA A 84 17.24 14.73 9.30
CA ALA A 84 18.70 14.74 9.45
C ALA A 84 19.44 14.42 8.13
N GLN A 85 18.94 13.49 7.32
CA GLN A 85 19.52 13.22 6.00
C GLN A 85 19.33 14.40 5.05
N LEU A 86 18.16 15.04 5.05
CA LEU A 86 17.93 16.24 4.23
C LEU A 86 18.85 17.38 4.63
N VAL A 87 19.02 17.64 5.94
CA VAL A 87 19.93 18.68 6.46
C VAL A 87 21.37 18.39 6.01
N LEU A 88 21.87 17.16 6.17
CA LEU A 88 23.20 16.76 5.70
C LEU A 88 23.41 16.98 4.19
N PHE A 89 22.40 16.66 3.38
CA PHE A 89 22.48 16.88 1.93
C PHE A 89 22.42 18.36 1.56
N LEU A 90 21.60 19.15 2.26
CA LEU A 90 21.50 20.60 2.04
C LEU A 90 22.78 21.32 2.48
N ASP A 91 23.40 20.88 3.57
CA ASP A 91 24.68 21.38 4.05
C ASP A 91 25.83 21.02 3.06
N ALA A 92 25.85 19.81 2.52
CA ALA A 92 26.78 19.42 1.46
C ALA A 92 26.59 20.25 0.16
N LEU A 93 25.33 20.58 -0.19
CA LEU A 93 25.02 21.46 -1.31
C LEU A 93 25.53 22.89 -1.07
N SER A 94 25.37 23.42 0.15
CA SER A 94 25.84 24.77 0.51
C SER A 94 27.36 24.90 0.50
N ARG A 95 28.09 23.79 0.75
CA ARG A 95 29.56 23.73 0.71
C ARG A 95 30.13 23.46 -0.69
N GLY A 96 29.30 23.35 -1.71
CA GLY A 96 29.75 23.06 -3.09
C GLY A 96 30.23 21.62 -3.29
N GLU A 97 30.04 20.72 -2.32
CA GLU A 97 30.50 19.32 -2.38
C GLU A 97 29.67 18.45 -3.35
N ALA A 98 28.61 18.98 -3.92
CA ALA A 98 27.67 18.25 -4.77
C ALA A 98 27.89 18.42 -6.29
N GLY A 99 29.05 18.89 -6.69
CA GLY A 99 29.47 18.84 -8.11
C GLY A 99 29.16 20.05 -8.98
N ASP A 100 28.29 20.98 -8.57
CA ASP A 100 28.05 22.23 -9.29
C ASP A 100 28.48 23.43 -8.42
N VAL A 101 29.69 23.91 -8.59
CA VAL A 101 30.06 25.27 -8.13
C VAL A 101 29.33 26.25 -9.04
N LEU A 102 28.19 26.77 -8.59
CA LEU A 102 27.42 27.76 -9.35
C LEU A 102 28.11 29.13 -9.23
N ASP A 103 28.44 29.74 -10.37
CA ASP A 103 28.96 31.11 -10.44
C ASP A 103 27.93 32.10 -9.83
N GLY A 104 28.41 33.27 -9.37
CA GLY A 104 27.59 34.27 -8.68
C GLY A 104 26.32 34.70 -9.40
N ASP A 105 26.32 34.68 -10.74
CA ASP A 105 25.21 35.08 -11.59
C ASP A 105 24.37 33.93 -12.13
N ASP A 106 24.61 32.68 -11.69
CA ASP A 106 23.82 31.53 -12.12
C ASP A 106 22.41 31.58 -11.51
N PRO A 107 21.34 31.60 -12.37
CA PRO A 107 19.95 31.70 -11.88
C PRO A 107 19.52 30.55 -10.97
N ARG A 108 20.20 29.40 -11.04
CA ARG A 108 19.94 28.25 -10.18
C ARG A 108 20.28 28.53 -8.71
N ARG A 109 21.29 29.39 -8.45
CA ARG A 109 21.67 29.76 -7.07
C ARG A 109 20.54 30.49 -6.36
N ALA A 110 19.97 31.51 -6.97
CA ALA A 110 18.84 32.24 -6.41
C ALA A 110 17.59 31.34 -6.23
N ALA A 111 17.32 30.44 -7.19
CA ALA A 111 16.23 29.50 -7.11
C ALA A 111 16.42 28.48 -5.97
N ASN A 112 17.64 27.99 -5.74
CA ASN A 112 17.95 27.09 -4.64
C ASN A 112 17.75 27.76 -3.27
N GLU A 113 18.19 29.02 -3.12
CA GLU A 113 18.03 29.79 -1.89
C GLU A 113 16.56 30.06 -1.59
N GLN A 114 15.79 30.52 -2.57
CA GLN A 114 14.35 30.79 -2.39
C GLN A 114 13.53 29.55 -2.06
N LEU A 115 13.83 28.39 -2.69
CA LEU A 115 13.17 27.14 -2.35
C LEU A 115 13.57 26.64 -0.97
N ARG A 116 14.82 26.85 -0.55
CA ARG A 116 15.30 26.56 0.80
C ARG A 116 14.52 27.36 1.85
N ASP A 117 14.42 28.67 1.66
CA ASP A 117 13.71 29.58 2.56
C ASP A 117 12.22 29.23 2.65
N ALA A 118 11.56 28.99 1.51
CA ALA A 118 10.15 28.56 1.46
C ALA A 118 9.91 27.21 2.16
N SER A 119 10.90 26.31 2.13
CA SER A 119 10.83 25.01 2.78
C SER A 119 10.96 25.09 4.32
N GLY A 120 11.46 26.23 4.87
CA GLY A 120 11.58 26.46 6.31
C GLY A 120 12.50 25.45 7.01
N ILE A 121 13.54 24.99 6.33
CA ILE A 121 14.57 24.12 6.92
C ILE A 121 15.68 25.04 7.45
N ASP A 122 15.48 25.57 8.65
CA ASP A 122 16.51 26.30 9.37
C ASP A 122 17.48 25.32 10.03
N ASP A 123 18.78 25.64 9.95
CA ASP A 123 19.87 24.85 10.55
C ASP A 123 19.85 24.85 12.11
N ALA A 124 18.95 25.62 12.72
CA ALA A 124 18.97 25.95 14.14
C ALA A 124 18.16 25.04 15.08
N ASP A 125 17.31 24.12 14.55
CA ASP A 125 16.38 23.35 15.40
C ASP A 125 16.73 21.86 15.57
N ASP A 126 17.97 21.46 15.35
CA ASP A 126 18.44 20.09 15.63
C ASP A 126 19.18 20.00 16.98
N GLU A 127 18.60 20.54 18.06
CA GLU A 127 18.84 19.90 19.34
C GLU A 127 18.22 18.50 19.27
N PRO A 128 19.02 17.43 19.50
CA PRO A 128 18.45 16.10 19.56
C PRO A 128 17.43 16.14 20.70
N LYS A 129 16.13 16.20 20.35
CA LYS A 129 15.05 16.00 21.32
C LYS A 129 15.36 14.66 21.95
N THR A 130 16.04 14.68 23.09
CA THR A 130 16.23 13.51 23.93
C THR A 130 14.84 12.95 24.15
N LYS A 131 14.56 11.80 23.50
CA LYS A 131 13.30 11.12 23.71
C LYS A 131 13.13 11.01 25.22
N PRO A 132 12.04 11.53 25.79
CA PRO A 132 11.83 11.42 27.22
C PRO A 132 12.03 9.95 27.58
N PRO A 133 12.66 9.64 28.73
CA PRO A 133 12.91 8.27 29.12
C PRO A 133 11.60 7.49 28.96
N ARG A 134 11.62 6.40 28.21
CA ARG A 134 10.42 5.58 27.99
C ARG A 134 9.87 5.22 29.33
N LYS A 135 8.78 5.86 29.74
CA LYS A 135 8.01 5.46 30.92
C LYS A 135 7.72 3.96 30.73
N ARG A 136 8.02 3.16 31.74
CA ARG A 136 7.64 1.72 31.71
C ARG A 136 6.19 1.65 31.22
N PRO A 137 5.87 0.81 30.23
CA PRO A 137 4.51 0.72 29.72
C PRO A 137 3.60 0.37 30.88
N VAL A 138 2.73 1.29 31.28
CA VAL A 138 1.65 1.02 32.20
C VAL A 138 0.74 -0.01 31.51
N ARG A 139 0.47 -1.15 32.17
CA ARG A 139 -0.50 -2.12 31.67
C ARG A 139 -1.81 -1.40 31.45
N LYS A 140 -2.25 -1.32 30.19
CA LYS A 140 -3.57 -0.79 29.88
C LYS A 140 -4.60 -1.79 30.41
N PRO A 141 -5.71 -1.33 31.01
CA PRO A 141 -6.80 -2.22 31.40
C PRO A 141 -7.35 -2.96 30.16
N ALA A 142 -7.99 -4.10 30.38
CA ALA A 142 -8.67 -4.82 29.31
C ALA A 142 -9.74 -3.92 28.66
N PRO A 143 -9.93 -3.95 27.31
CA PRO A 143 -10.93 -3.15 26.63
C PRO A 143 -12.32 -3.36 27.24
N PRO A 144 -13.08 -2.28 27.53
CA PRO A 144 -14.39 -2.40 28.19
C PRO A 144 -15.43 -3.14 27.32
N GLU A 145 -15.24 -3.16 26.01
CA GLU A 145 -16.14 -3.77 25.02
C GLU A 145 -16.08 -5.31 25.02
N LEU A 146 -15.01 -5.89 25.60
CA LEU A 146 -14.89 -7.34 25.66
C LEU A 146 -15.81 -7.90 26.75
N SER A 147 -16.52 -8.99 26.43
CA SER A 147 -17.34 -9.73 27.40
C SER A 147 -16.48 -10.25 28.54
N ARG A 148 -16.97 -10.12 29.78
CA ARG A 148 -16.35 -10.69 30.98
C ARG A 148 -17.00 -12.02 31.27
N VAL A 149 -16.20 -13.07 31.34
CA VAL A 149 -16.62 -14.41 31.71
C VAL A 149 -15.96 -14.72 33.04
N GLU A 150 -16.77 -14.98 34.08
CA GLU A 150 -16.26 -15.33 35.40
C GLU A 150 -15.69 -16.75 35.39
N ASN A 151 -14.50 -16.91 35.93
CA ASN A 151 -13.87 -18.20 36.20
C ASN A 151 -13.60 -18.32 37.70
N PRO A 152 -14.57 -18.84 38.49
CA PRO A 152 -14.43 -18.95 39.93
C PRO A 152 -13.37 -20.00 40.29
N ILE A 153 -12.33 -19.57 41.00
CA ILE A 153 -11.29 -20.45 41.54
C ILE A 153 -11.53 -20.61 43.02
N ALA A 154 -11.93 -21.80 43.42
CA ALA A 154 -12.21 -22.10 44.80
C ALA A 154 -10.94 -22.47 45.60
N VAL A 155 -10.89 -22.12 46.87
CA VAL A 155 -9.86 -22.60 47.81
C VAL A 155 -9.99 -24.11 47.95
N PRO A 156 -8.85 -24.88 47.86
CA PRO A 156 -8.87 -26.34 48.05
C PRO A 156 -9.52 -26.76 49.37
N GLU A 157 -10.27 -27.85 49.36
CA GLU A 157 -11.00 -28.34 50.53
C GLU A 157 -10.16 -28.45 51.82
N PRO A 158 -8.91 -28.98 51.79
CA PRO A 158 -8.08 -29.08 53.00
C PRO A 158 -7.75 -27.73 53.65
N GLU A 159 -7.79 -26.63 52.86
CA GLU A 159 -7.47 -25.28 53.35
C GLU A 159 -8.70 -24.49 53.80
N ARG A 160 -9.92 -25.05 53.65
CA ARG A 160 -11.16 -24.39 54.06
C ARG A 160 -11.39 -24.44 55.58
N ALA A 161 -10.90 -25.45 56.25
CA ALA A 161 -11.00 -25.53 57.73
C ALA A 161 -10.02 -24.55 58.40
N CYS A 162 -10.48 -23.86 59.43
CA CYS A 162 -9.62 -22.99 60.23
C CYS A 162 -8.66 -23.84 61.08
N PRO A 163 -7.33 -23.71 60.95
CA PRO A 163 -6.38 -24.52 61.71
C PRO A 163 -6.40 -24.23 63.22
N ARG A 164 -7.05 -23.13 63.63
CA ARG A 164 -7.12 -22.71 65.05
C ARG A 164 -8.36 -23.21 65.77
N CYS A 165 -9.49 -23.31 65.08
CA CYS A 165 -10.76 -23.69 65.71
C CYS A 165 -11.54 -24.80 64.99
N GLY A 166 -11.03 -25.33 63.86
CA GLY A 166 -11.66 -26.40 63.08
C GLY A 166 -12.92 -26.02 62.31
N LYS A 167 -13.44 -24.80 62.45
CA LYS A 167 -14.65 -24.35 61.72
C LYS A 167 -14.34 -24.02 60.29
N GLU A 168 -15.29 -24.23 59.39
CA GLU A 168 -15.19 -23.83 57.98
C GLU A 168 -15.11 -22.29 57.83
N ARG A 169 -14.20 -21.81 56.99
CA ARG A 169 -14.02 -20.39 56.71
C ARG A 169 -15.08 -19.90 55.73
N THR A 170 -15.63 -18.74 55.99
CA THR A 170 -16.55 -18.06 55.05
C THR A 170 -15.79 -17.21 54.05
N CYS A 171 -16.26 -17.19 52.80
CA CYS A 171 -15.70 -16.31 51.77
C CYS A 171 -16.01 -14.84 52.09
N VAL A 172 -14.99 -14.00 52.23
CA VAL A 172 -15.11 -12.56 52.54
C VAL A 172 -14.87 -11.67 51.36
N GLY A 173 -14.52 -12.24 50.19
CA GLY A 173 -14.28 -11.51 48.96
C GLY A 173 -13.47 -12.31 47.95
N HIS A 174 -13.20 -11.72 46.78
CA HIS A 174 -12.43 -12.33 45.72
C HIS A 174 -11.35 -11.34 45.23
N ASP A 175 -10.15 -11.83 45.02
CA ASP A 175 -9.13 -11.12 44.28
C ASP A 175 -9.38 -11.32 42.77
N ILE A 176 -9.66 -10.24 42.06
CA ILE A 176 -10.02 -10.29 40.64
C ILE A 176 -8.80 -9.99 39.80
N THR A 177 -8.42 -10.91 38.91
CA THR A 177 -7.38 -10.70 37.88
C THR A 177 -8.02 -10.85 36.51
N GLU A 178 -7.94 -9.81 35.70
CA GLU A 178 -8.41 -9.86 34.29
C GLU A 178 -7.34 -10.47 33.39
N VAL A 179 -7.71 -11.52 32.66
CA VAL A 179 -6.89 -12.20 31.65
C VAL A 179 -7.62 -12.12 30.32
N ILE A 180 -6.97 -11.59 29.27
CA ILE A 180 -7.52 -11.59 27.91
C ILE A 180 -7.27 -12.97 27.33
N ASP A 181 -8.36 -13.67 26.97
CA ASP A 181 -8.33 -15.02 26.43
C ASP A 181 -9.18 -15.12 25.15
N LEU A 182 -9.06 -16.21 24.42
CA LEU A 182 -9.77 -16.49 23.17
C LEU A 182 -10.65 -17.74 23.33
N VAL A 183 -11.95 -17.58 23.10
CA VAL A 183 -12.84 -18.73 22.89
C VAL A 183 -12.65 -19.21 21.45
N PRO A 184 -12.21 -20.47 21.24
CA PRO A 184 -12.03 -21.02 19.88
C PRO A 184 -13.33 -20.95 19.07
N ALA A 185 -13.21 -20.58 17.79
CA ALA A 185 -14.34 -20.61 16.86
C ALA A 185 -14.92 -22.03 16.79
N GLN A 186 -16.24 -22.14 16.74
CA GLN A 186 -16.95 -23.41 16.63
C GLN A 186 -17.82 -23.44 15.39
N VAL A 187 -17.84 -24.59 14.72
CA VAL A 187 -18.83 -24.89 13.68
C VAL A 187 -20.01 -25.60 14.36
N ILE A 188 -21.20 -25.05 14.17
CA ILE A 188 -22.43 -25.58 14.77
C ILE A 188 -23.43 -26.01 13.71
N VAL A 189 -24.35 -26.89 14.07
CA VAL A 189 -25.55 -27.19 13.29
C VAL A 189 -26.73 -26.45 13.91
N ARG A 190 -27.20 -25.38 13.24
CA ARG A 190 -28.40 -24.64 13.63
C ARG A 190 -29.64 -25.39 13.11
N GLN A 191 -30.56 -25.75 13.97
CA GLN A 191 -31.83 -26.36 13.62
C GLN A 191 -32.94 -25.30 13.59
N ASP A 192 -33.31 -24.85 12.39
CA ASP A 192 -34.42 -23.90 12.21
C ASP A 192 -35.77 -24.68 12.27
N LYS A 193 -36.42 -24.67 13.45
CA LYS A 193 -37.71 -25.34 13.67
C LYS A 193 -38.84 -24.39 13.27
N ARG A 194 -39.43 -24.61 12.10
CA ARG A 194 -40.56 -23.82 11.58
C ARG A 194 -41.87 -24.41 12.08
N GLU A 195 -42.66 -23.60 12.76
CA GLU A 195 -43.97 -23.99 13.29
C GLU A 195 -44.93 -24.31 12.13
N LYS A 196 -45.78 -25.32 12.33
CA LYS A 196 -46.88 -25.68 11.43
C LYS A 196 -48.14 -25.66 12.24
N LEU A 197 -49.09 -24.82 11.84
CA LEU A 197 -50.39 -24.69 12.51
C LEU A 197 -51.47 -25.28 11.60
N ALA A 198 -52.33 -26.11 12.20
CA ALA A 198 -53.54 -26.64 11.58
C ALA A 198 -54.73 -26.31 12.47
N CYS A 199 -55.90 -26.10 11.91
CA CYS A 199 -57.15 -26.04 12.66
C CYS A 199 -57.66 -27.47 12.96
N GLU A 200 -57.83 -27.81 14.22
CA GLU A 200 -58.32 -29.12 14.63
C GLU A 200 -59.84 -29.28 14.35
N ASP A 201 -60.61 -28.18 14.25
CA ASP A 201 -62.06 -28.22 14.15
C ASP A 201 -62.58 -28.25 12.70
N CYS A 202 -61.81 -27.81 11.70
CA CYS A 202 -62.34 -27.67 10.33
C CYS A 202 -61.46 -28.25 9.22
N GLU A 203 -60.42 -29.01 9.52
CA GLU A 203 -59.45 -29.53 8.54
C GLU A 203 -58.90 -28.45 7.57
N GLY A 204 -58.83 -27.19 8.06
CA GLY A 204 -58.42 -26.04 7.30
C GLY A 204 -56.98 -26.16 6.79
N GLU A 205 -56.60 -25.26 5.89
CA GLU A 205 -55.29 -25.23 5.24
C GLU A 205 -54.13 -25.12 6.28
N LEU A 206 -53.11 -25.94 6.11
CA LEU A 206 -51.94 -25.97 6.97
C LEU A 206 -51.09 -24.68 6.78
N VAL A 207 -50.98 -23.83 7.78
CA VAL A 207 -50.14 -22.65 7.76
C VAL A 207 -48.76 -23.02 8.29
N ARG A 208 -47.71 -22.52 7.64
CA ARG A 208 -46.33 -22.73 8.04
C ARG A 208 -45.63 -21.39 8.30
N ALA A 209 -44.80 -21.30 9.31
CA ALA A 209 -43.96 -20.16 9.53
C ALA A 209 -43.08 -19.87 8.29
N PRO A 210 -42.81 -18.59 7.95
CA PRO A 210 -42.01 -18.25 6.78
C PRO A 210 -40.62 -18.89 6.82
N LYS A 211 -40.06 -19.14 5.66
CA LYS A 211 -38.68 -19.65 5.53
C LYS A 211 -37.69 -18.50 5.74
N VAL A 212 -36.59 -18.78 6.39
CA VAL A 212 -35.49 -17.83 6.52
C VAL A 212 -34.76 -17.76 5.18
N ASP A 213 -34.64 -16.55 4.64
CA ASP A 213 -33.88 -16.29 3.43
C ASP A 213 -32.38 -16.52 3.70
N LYS A 214 -31.70 -17.12 2.72
CA LYS A 214 -30.26 -17.47 2.78
C LYS A 214 -29.60 -17.13 1.46
N VAL A 215 -28.28 -17.00 1.45
CA VAL A 215 -27.47 -16.79 0.23
C VAL A 215 -27.86 -17.81 -0.87
N VAL A 216 -28.03 -19.07 -0.48
CA VAL A 216 -28.52 -20.13 -1.36
C VAL A 216 -29.86 -20.63 -0.83
N ASP A 217 -30.92 -20.46 -1.59
CA ASP A 217 -32.24 -20.99 -1.21
C ASP A 217 -32.18 -22.52 -1.08
N GLY A 218 -32.66 -23.04 0.08
CA GLY A 218 -32.54 -24.46 0.41
C GLY A 218 -31.12 -24.93 0.73
N GLY A 219 -30.12 -24.05 0.69
CA GLY A 219 -28.74 -24.35 1.06
C GLY A 219 -28.58 -24.80 2.51
N LYS A 220 -27.60 -25.67 2.77
CA LYS A 220 -27.32 -26.18 4.11
C LYS A 220 -26.34 -25.33 4.92
N TYR A 221 -25.70 -24.33 4.29
CA TYR A 221 -24.75 -23.43 4.95
C TYR A 221 -25.46 -22.16 5.43
N GLY A 222 -25.04 -21.62 6.55
CA GLY A 222 -25.62 -20.41 7.13
C GLY A 222 -24.79 -19.18 6.80
N ASP A 223 -25.42 -18.02 6.84
CA ASP A 223 -24.85 -16.73 6.44
C ASP A 223 -23.54 -16.38 7.14
N ALA A 224 -23.40 -16.77 8.41
CA ALA A 224 -22.17 -16.55 9.19
C ALA A 224 -20.98 -17.38 8.66
N LEU A 225 -21.21 -18.64 8.21
CA LEU A 225 -20.16 -19.45 7.60
C LEU A 225 -19.79 -18.91 6.21
N GLU A 226 -20.77 -18.48 5.44
CA GLU A 226 -20.57 -17.90 4.12
C GLU A 226 -19.83 -16.57 4.21
N ALA A 227 -20.15 -15.72 5.20
CA ALA A 227 -19.44 -14.51 5.52
C ALA A 227 -17.98 -14.81 5.92
N ASP A 228 -17.73 -15.80 6.78
CA ASP A 228 -16.40 -16.20 7.22
C ASP A 228 -15.54 -16.70 6.03
N ILE A 229 -16.13 -17.48 5.09
CA ILE A 229 -15.43 -17.92 3.87
C ILE A 229 -14.99 -16.73 3.02
N LEU A 230 -15.87 -15.76 2.82
CA LEU A 230 -15.59 -14.58 1.97
C LEU A 230 -14.55 -13.65 2.62
N VAL A 231 -14.73 -13.35 3.91
CA VAL A 231 -13.84 -12.49 4.70
C VAL A 231 -12.45 -13.11 4.81
N SER A 232 -12.36 -14.38 5.21
CA SER A 232 -11.10 -15.11 5.30
C SER A 232 -10.33 -15.08 3.97
N LYS A 233 -11.02 -15.19 2.82
CA LYS A 233 -10.36 -15.16 1.52
C LYS A 233 -9.84 -13.77 1.16
N TYR A 234 -10.66 -12.74 1.25
CA TYR A 234 -10.37 -11.43 0.65
C TYR A 234 -9.90 -10.37 1.66
N ALA A 235 -10.31 -10.45 2.93
CA ALA A 235 -9.80 -9.56 3.97
C ALA A 235 -8.53 -10.12 4.64
N ASP A 236 -8.53 -11.44 4.98
CA ASP A 236 -7.41 -12.08 5.67
C ASP A 236 -6.40 -12.70 4.72
N GLY A 237 -6.75 -12.80 3.42
CA GLY A 237 -5.89 -13.35 2.38
C GLY A 237 -5.69 -14.86 2.50
N LEU A 238 -6.60 -15.60 3.16
CA LEU A 238 -6.49 -17.04 3.38
C LEU A 238 -7.00 -17.82 2.15
N PRO A 239 -6.15 -18.53 1.39
CA PRO A 239 -6.57 -19.33 0.23
C PRO A 239 -7.57 -20.42 0.61
N LEU A 240 -8.47 -20.79 -0.31
CA LEU A 240 -9.53 -21.76 -0.04
C LEU A 240 -9.02 -23.13 0.43
N HIS A 241 -7.87 -23.60 -0.07
CA HIS A 241 -7.27 -24.85 0.41
C HIS A 241 -6.88 -24.80 1.89
N ARG A 242 -6.34 -23.65 2.37
CA ARG A 242 -6.04 -23.46 3.81
C ARG A 242 -7.32 -23.27 4.63
N GLN A 243 -8.36 -22.67 4.06
CA GLN A 243 -9.67 -22.61 4.71
C GLN A 243 -10.27 -24.00 4.90
N ARG A 244 -10.18 -24.88 3.89
CA ARG A 244 -10.58 -26.29 4.01
C ARG A 244 -9.89 -26.97 5.18
N GLU A 245 -8.57 -26.83 5.31
CA GLU A 245 -7.81 -27.39 6.43
C GLU A 245 -8.25 -26.78 7.79
N ARG A 246 -8.56 -25.47 7.81
CA ARG A 246 -9.07 -24.81 9.03
C ARG A 246 -10.41 -25.37 9.45
N TYR A 247 -11.36 -25.51 8.52
CA TYR A 247 -12.67 -26.09 8.82
C TYR A 247 -12.59 -27.57 9.20
N ALA A 248 -11.70 -28.34 8.56
CA ALA A 248 -11.48 -29.73 8.94
C ALA A 248 -11.02 -29.90 10.42
N ARG A 249 -10.16 -29.01 10.89
CA ARG A 249 -9.79 -28.97 12.33
C ARG A 249 -10.95 -28.63 13.27
N LEU A 250 -11.99 -27.96 12.76
CA LEU A 250 -13.22 -27.65 13.49
C LEU A 250 -14.31 -28.73 13.29
N GLY A 251 -13.98 -29.86 12.66
CA GLY A 251 -14.90 -30.99 12.44
C GLY A 251 -15.77 -30.87 11.17
N LEU A 252 -15.49 -29.90 10.28
CA LEU A 252 -16.26 -29.71 9.05
C LEU A 252 -15.36 -29.92 7.81
N ASP A 253 -15.52 -31.04 7.11
CA ASP A 253 -14.83 -31.25 5.82
C ASP A 253 -15.64 -30.64 4.68
N LEU A 254 -15.03 -29.64 4.01
CA LEU A 254 -15.61 -28.92 2.88
C LEU A 254 -14.73 -29.13 1.65
N PRO A 255 -15.25 -29.71 0.57
CA PRO A 255 -14.53 -29.77 -0.72
C PRO A 255 -14.17 -28.35 -1.21
N ILE A 256 -13.02 -28.21 -1.87
CA ILE A 256 -12.61 -26.90 -2.44
C ILE A 256 -13.63 -26.38 -3.46
N SER A 257 -14.25 -27.26 -4.25
CA SER A 257 -15.33 -26.90 -5.18
C SER A 257 -16.50 -26.23 -4.45
N THR A 258 -16.92 -26.79 -3.31
CA THR A 258 -17.96 -26.18 -2.47
C THR A 258 -17.56 -24.77 -1.99
N LEU A 259 -16.32 -24.60 -1.51
CA LEU A 259 -15.84 -23.29 -1.10
C LEU A 259 -15.80 -22.27 -2.25
N VAL A 260 -15.45 -22.73 -3.47
CA VAL A 260 -15.50 -21.88 -4.68
C VAL A 260 -16.94 -21.49 -5.01
N ASP A 261 -17.89 -22.42 -4.90
CA ASP A 261 -19.31 -22.15 -5.14
C ASP A 261 -19.89 -21.18 -4.09
N GLN A 262 -19.54 -21.33 -2.80
CA GLN A 262 -19.96 -20.36 -1.78
C GLN A 262 -19.45 -18.95 -2.11
N VAL A 263 -18.18 -18.80 -2.47
CA VAL A 263 -17.64 -17.50 -2.90
C VAL A 263 -18.40 -16.95 -4.12
N ARG A 264 -18.76 -17.80 -5.07
CA ARG A 264 -19.54 -17.39 -6.26
C ARG A 264 -20.91 -16.87 -5.86
N TRP A 265 -21.69 -17.63 -5.10
CA TRP A 265 -23.05 -17.26 -4.71
C TRP A 265 -23.07 -16.00 -3.84
N CYS A 266 -22.16 -15.89 -2.84
CA CYS A 266 -22.04 -14.68 -2.04
C CYS A 266 -21.76 -13.45 -2.91
N THR A 267 -20.85 -13.54 -3.89
CA THR A 267 -20.52 -12.40 -4.74
C THR A 267 -21.61 -12.08 -5.76
N GLU A 268 -22.33 -13.07 -6.26
CA GLU A 268 -23.52 -12.87 -7.09
C GLU A 268 -24.61 -12.12 -6.32
N LEU A 269 -24.88 -12.52 -5.07
CA LEU A 269 -25.82 -11.85 -4.18
C LEU A 269 -25.40 -10.41 -3.85
N LEU A 270 -24.10 -10.15 -3.69
CA LEU A 270 -23.55 -8.83 -3.41
C LEU A 270 -23.46 -7.90 -4.63
N THR A 271 -23.70 -8.42 -5.86
CA THR A 271 -23.55 -7.63 -7.10
C THR A 271 -24.41 -6.36 -7.12
N PRO A 272 -25.70 -6.36 -6.71
CA PRO A 272 -26.49 -5.12 -6.65
C PRO A 272 -25.90 -4.07 -5.70
N LEU A 273 -25.40 -4.52 -4.56
CA LEU A 273 -24.76 -3.65 -3.55
C LEU A 273 -23.42 -3.10 -4.04
N TRP A 274 -22.63 -3.90 -4.75
CA TRP A 274 -21.44 -3.46 -5.45
C TRP A 274 -21.73 -2.34 -6.45
N ARG A 275 -22.81 -2.45 -7.24
CA ARG A 275 -23.23 -1.39 -8.17
C ARG A 275 -23.63 -0.10 -7.42
N ALA A 276 -24.32 -0.24 -6.30
CA ALA A 276 -24.67 0.93 -5.46
C ALA A 276 -23.42 1.62 -4.91
N ALA A 277 -22.42 0.85 -4.42
CA ALA A 277 -21.15 1.40 -3.95
C ALA A 277 -20.38 2.13 -5.07
N LEU A 278 -20.34 1.55 -6.28
CA LEU A 278 -19.71 2.19 -7.44
C LEU A 278 -20.41 3.48 -7.82
N ALA A 279 -21.74 3.50 -7.84
CA ALA A 279 -22.53 4.68 -8.13
C ALA A 279 -22.27 5.80 -7.09
N GLU A 280 -22.14 5.46 -5.80
CA GLU A 280 -21.78 6.43 -4.77
C GLU A 280 -20.35 6.96 -4.90
N CYS A 281 -19.39 6.11 -5.30
CA CYS A 281 -18.03 6.59 -5.63
C CYS A 281 -18.09 7.63 -6.76
N ILE A 282 -18.84 7.34 -7.83
CA ILE A 282 -19.01 8.24 -8.97
C ILE A 282 -19.65 9.56 -8.54
N GLY A 283 -20.64 9.53 -7.63
CA GLY A 283 -21.35 10.70 -7.10
C GLY A 283 -20.60 11.48 -6.01
N SER A 284 -19.46 10.99 -5.51
CA SER A 284 -18.71 11.62 -4.40
C SER A 284 -18.14 12.98 -4.78
N LYS A 285 -17.96 13.87 -3.80
CA LYS A 285 -17.37 15.21 -4.02
C LYS A 285 -15.97 15.14 -4.60
N VAL A 286 -15.16 14.23 -4.07
CA VAL A 286 -13.82 13.90 -4.58
C VAL A 286 -13.74 12.39 -4.75
N MET A 287 -13.32 11.94 -5.92
CA MET A 287 -13.09 10.53 -6.19
C MET A 287 -11.62 10.27 -6.45
N HIS A 288 -11.08 9.25 -5.83
CA HIS A 288 -9.75 8.72 -6.11
C HIS A 288 -9.84 7.55 -7.09
N VAL A 289 -8.90 7.43 -8.00
CA VAL A 289 -8.80 6.29 -8.91
C VAL A 289 -7.35 5.84 -9.08
N ASP A 290 -7.14 4.53 -9.07
CA ASP A 290 -5.84 3.92 -9.37
C ASP A 290 -6.03 2.46 -9.80
N GLY A 291 -5.08 1.93 -10.55
CA GLY A 291 -5.09 0.56 -11.04
C GLY A 291 -4.04 -0.33 -10.38
N THR A 292 -4.42 -1.55 -10.00
CA THR A 292 -3.46 -2.55 -9.50
C THR A 292 -3.58 -3.85 -10.26
N GLY A 293 -2.45 -4.40 -10.76
CA GLY A 293 -2.45 -5.63 -11.55
C GLY A 293 -2.97 -6.83 -10.77
N LEU A 294 -3.76 -7.69 -11.39
CA LEU A 294 -4.21 -8.98 -10.87
C LEU A 294 -3.80 -10.09 -11.85
N PRO A 295 -2.86 -10.97 -11.50
CA PRO A 295 -2.55 -12.14 -12.32
C PRO A 295 -3.79 -13.06 -12.43
N VAL A 296 -4.06 -13.53 -13.65
CA VAL A 296 -5.17 -14.44 -13.96
C VAL A 296 -4.62 -15.64 -14.72
N LEU A 297 -5.07 -16.85 -14.39
CA LEU A 297 -4.72 -18.05 -15.15
C LEU A 297 -5.21 -17.93 -16.59
N ASP A 298 -4.30 -18.21 -17.51
CA ASP A 298 -4.59 -18.24 -18.94
C ASP A 298 -3.77 -19.35 -19.59
N LYS A 299 -4.43 -20.45 -19.93
CA LYS A 299 -3.78 -21.61 -20.56
C LYS A 299 -3.25 -21.30 -21.96
N GLY A 300 -3.76 -20.26 -22.62
CA GLY A 300 -3.32 -19.81 -23.94
C GLY A 300 -2.08 -18.92 -23.89
N ALA A 301 -1.72 -18.36 -22.72
CA ALA A 301 -0.55 -17.53 -22.58
C ALA A 301 0.73 -18.37 -22.37
N PRO A 302 1.88 -17.99 -22.96
CA PRO A 302 3.14 -18.73 -22.81
C PRO A 302 3.58 -18.93 -21.35
N SER A 303 3.26 -17.98 -20.47
CA SER A 303 3.56 -18.04 -19.02
C SER A 303 2.48 -18.75 -18.21
N GLY A 304 1.43 -19.30 -18.84
CA GLY A 304 0.27 -19.88 -18.16
C GLY A 304 -0.62 -18.86 -17.43
N LYS A 305 -0.31 -17.58 -17.53
CA LYS A 305 -1.04 -16.47 -16.87
C LYS A 305 -0.93 -15.18 -17.68
N ARG A 306 -1.91 -14.32 -17.51
CA ARG A 306 -1.92 -12.94 -18.01
C ARG A 306 -2.18 -11.95 -16.87
N LEU A 307 -1.95 -10.69 -17.12
CA LEU A 307 -2.20 -9.62 -16.16
C LEU A 307 -3.53 -8.93 -16.49
N GLY A 308 -4.52 -9.12 -15.63
CA GLY A 308 -5.71 -8.26 -15.54
C GLY A 308 -5.46 -7.11 -14.60
N THR A 309 -6.43 -6.21 -14.44
CA THR A 309 -6.33 -5.04 -13.57
C THR A 309 -7.56 -4.91 -12.68
N LEU A 310 -7.34 -4.63 -11.41
CA LEU A 310 -8.35 -4.15 -10.47
C LEU A 310 -8.22 -2.63 -10.40
N TRP A 311 -9.24 -1.93 -10.90
CA TRP A 311 -9.37 -0.48 -10.78
C TRP A 311 -10.09 -0.14 -9.50
N GLY A 312 -9.38 0.52 -8.57
CA GLY A 312 -9.92 0.96 -7.29
C GLY A 312 -10.45 2.39 -7.38
N TYR A 313 -11.61 2.61 -6.80
CA TYR A 313 -12.24 3.92 -6.65
C TYR A 313 -12.52 4.14 -5.17
N VAL A 314 -12.24 5.34 -4.68
CA VAL A 314 -12.54 5.74 -3.29
C VAL A 314 -13.24 7.08 -3.32
N GLY A 315 -14.42 7.13 -2.74
CA GLY A 315 -15.21 8.36 -2.55
C GLY A 315 -15.40 8.69 -1.07
N ASP A 316 -16.48 9.40 -0.77
CA ASP A 316 -16.84 9.82 0.59
C ASP A 316 -17.34 8.61 1.41
N ASN A 317 -16.47 8.00 2.23
CA ASN A 317 -16.77 6.81 3.06
C ASN A 317 -17.19 5.55 2.27
N VAL A 318 -16.93 5.51 0.98
CA VAL A 318 -17.26 4.42 0.09
C VAL A 318 -16.05 4.05 -0.78
N ALA A 319 -15.93 2.78 -1.13
CA ALA A 319 -14.93 2.29 -2.07
C ALA A 319 -15.57 1.35 -3.08
N ALA A 320 -14.98 1.25 -4.25
CA ALA A 320 -15.37 0.26 -5.25
C ALA A 320 -14.15 -0.26 -6.01
N TYR A 321 -14.26 -1.50 -6.48
CA TYR A 321 -13.33 -2.08 -7.44
C TYR A 321 -14.08 -2.51 -8.69
N VAL A 322 -13.45 -2.32 -9.83
CA VAL A 322 -13.87 -2.87 -11.11
C VAL A 322 -12.72 -3.67 -11.67
N TYR A 323 -13.00 -4.84 -12.23
CA TYR A 323 -12.00 -5.68 -12.85
C TYR A 323 -12.04 -5.53 -14.37
N THR A 324 -10.85 -5.46 -14.98
CA THR A 324 -10.70 -5.60 -16.44
C THR A 324 -9.68 -6.69 -16.76
N SER A 325 -9.90 -7.38 -17.88
CA SER A 325 -9.02 -8.46 -18.35
C SER A 325 -7.65 -7.98 -18.83
N THR A 326 -7.48 -6.66 -19.00
CA THR A 326 -6.25 -5.99 -19.41
C THR A 326 -6.04 -4.70 -18.61
N ALA A 327 -4.89 -4.05 -18.79
CA ALA A 327 -4.60 -2.73 -18.20
C ALA A 327 -5.08 -1.54 -19.07
N LYS A 328 -5.94 -1.76 -20.05
CA LYS A 328 -6.44 -0.71 -20.92
C LYS A 328 -7.55 0.10 -20.26
N ALA A 329 -7.65 1.37 -20.64
CA ALA A 329 -8.63 2.31 -20.13
C ALA A 329 -10.09 1.94 -20.49
N VAL A 330 -10.28 1.24 -21.59
CA VAL A 330 -11.60 0.79 -22.08
C VAL A 330 -11.72 -0.72 -21.91
N GLY A 331 -12.89 -1.19 -21.51
CA GLY A 331 -13.20 -2.62 -21.44
C GLY A 331 -13.00 -3.33 -22.79
N GLN A 332 -12.36 -4.49 -22.76
CA GLN A 332 -12.02 -5.25 -23.99
C GLN A 332 -13.01 -6.37 -24.31
N LYS A 333 -13.80 -6.79 -23.34
CA LYS A 333 -14.82 -7.85 -23.47
C LYS A 333 -16.21 -7.27 -23.28
N SER A 334 -17.21 -7.92 -23.83
CA SER A 334 -18.61 -7.55 -23.61
C SER A 334 -18.95 -7.53 -22.11
N GLY A 335 -19.48 -6.43 -21.64
CA GLY A 335 -19.84 -6.21 -20.23
C GLY A 335 -18.69 -5.78 -19.31
N GLU A 336 -17.45 -5.71 -19.80
CA GLU A 336 -16.31 -5.11 -19.09
C GLU A 336 -16.40 -3.58 -19.10
N MET A 337 -16.24 -2.96 -17.95
CA MET A 337 -16.14 -1.50 -17.82
C MET A 337 -14.72 -1.13 -17.44
N GLY A 338 -14.02 -0.38 -18.29
CA GLY A 338 -12.72 0.18 -17.97
C GLY A 338 -12.84 1.52 -17.20
N PRO A 339 -11.73 2.10 -16.77
CA PRO A 339 -11.74 3.38 -16.08
C PRO A 339 -12.32 4.52 -16.94
N GLU A 340 -12.17 4.50 -18.27
CA GLU A 340 -12.77 5.50 -19.15
C GLU A 340 -14.30 5.44 -19.13
N ASP A 341 -14.87 4.23 -19.09
CA ASP A 341 -16.33 4.05 -19.00
C ASP A 341 -16.87 4.63 -17.69
N ILE A 342 -16.19 4.36 -16.57
CA ILE A 342 -16.55 4.88 -15.25
C ILE A 342 -16.38 6.40 -15.21
N LEU A 343 -15.25 6.92 -15.66
CA LEU A 343 -14.98 8.37 -15.69
C LEU A 343 -15.93 9.11 -16.65
N SER A 344 -16.54 8.41 -17.62
CA SER A 344 -17.56 9.00 -18.49
C SER A 344 -18.83 9.43 -17.75
N LEU A 345 -19.10 8.81 -16.62
CA LEU A 345 -20.24 9.07 -15.76
C LEU A 345 -19.91 10.05 -14.62
N ARG A 346 -18.65 10.49 -14.54
CA ARG A 346 -18.13 11.30 -13.43
C ARG A 346 -18.03 12.78 -13.78
N GLU A 347 -18.37 13.64 -12.82
CA GLU A 347 -18.08 15.08 -12.83
C GLU A 347 -17.38 15.49 -11.53
N GLY A 348 -16.60 16.57 -11.57
CA GLY A 348 -15.90 17.13 -10.43
C GLY A 348 -14.48 16.57 -10.20
N TYR A 349 -13.96 16.75 -9.01
CA TYR A 349 -12.57 16.44 -8.67
C TYR A 349 -12.29 14.95 -8.69
N THR A 350 -11.28 14.55 -9.46
CA THR A 350 -10.83 13.16 -9.54
C THR A 350 -9.32 13.11 -9.36
N VAL A 351 -8.89 12.45 -8.29
CA VAL A 351 -7.47 12.28 -7.95
C VAL A 351 -6.96 11.01 -8.61
N ALA A 352 -5.96 11.16 -9.47
CA ALA A 352 -5.32 10.05 -10.17
C ALA A 352 -3.79 10.17 -10.11
N ASP A 353 -3.09 9.05 -10.36
CA ASP A 353 -1.71 9.15 -10.82
C ASP A 353 -1.72 9.74 -12.25
N ALA A 354 -0.65 10.37 -12.67
CA ALA A 354 -0.54 10.90 -14.03
C ALA A 354 -0.30 9.76 -15.04
N GLY A 355 -1.11 8.73 -14.97
CA GLY A 355 -1.06 7.59 -15.88
C GLY A 355 -1.74 7.91 -17.20
N SER A 356 -1.08 7.63 -18.32
CA SER A 356 -1.60 7.90 -19.67
C SER A 356 -2.97 7.26 -19.96
N GLN A 357 -3.39 6.27 -19.19
CA GLN A 357 -4.71 5.64 -19.29
C GLN A 357 -5.86 6.60 -18.95
N PHE A 358 -5.61 7.71 -18.26
CA PHE A 358 -6.63 8.67 -17.84
C PHE A 358 -6.64 9.94 -18.71
N ASP A 359 -5.55 10.24 -19.46
CA ASP A 359 -5.37 11.47 -20.23
C ASP A 359 -6.54 11.76 -21.17
N ALA A 360 -6.99 10.73 -21.89
CA ALA A 360 -8.11 10.86 -22.83
C ALA A 360 -9.42 11.23 -22.14
N SER A 361 -9.65 10.72 -20.93
CA SER A 361 -10.86 11.03 -20.15
C SER A 361 -10.87 12.48 -19.67
N PHE A 362 -9.74 12.96 -19.14
CA PHE A 362 -9.61 14.34 -18.68
C PHE A 362 -9.64 15.36 -19.84
N ALA A 363 -8.99 15.05 -20.96
CA ALA A 363 -8.97 15.94 -22.12
C ALA A 363 -10.33 16.14 -22.78
N ARG A 364 -11.21 15.12 -22.75
CA ARG A 364 -12.51 15.13 -23.42
C ARG A 364 -13.65 15.74 -22.59
N ARG A 365 -13.48 15.88 -21.26
CA ARG A 365 -14.55 16.22 -20.34
C ARG A 365 -14.18 17.42 -19.45
N PRO A 366 -14.63 18.64 -19.79
CA PRO A 366 -14.30 19.85 -19.01
C PRO A 366 -14.77 19.81 -17.56
N ASN A 367 -15.87 19.08 -17.28
CA ASN A 367 -16.44 18.94 -15.93
C ASN A 367 -15.72 17.88 -15.09
N LEU A 368 -14.83 17.10 -15.68
CA LEU A 368 -13.97 16.14 -14.98
C LEU A 368 -12.64 16.83 -14.65
N ILE A 369 -12.47 17.20 -13.39
CA ILE A 369 -11.31 18.00 -12.95
C ILE A 369 -10.21 17.06 -12.46
N GLU A 370 -9.10 17.01 -13.21
CA GLU A 370 -7.93 16.23 -12.82
C GLU A 370 -7.24 16.83 -11.59
N CYS A 371 -6.96 15.98 -10.60
CA CYS A 371 -6.13 16.28 -9.44
C CYS A 371 -4.95 15.30 -9.42
N GLY A 372 -3.73 15.82 -9.42
CA GLY A 372 -2.51 15.01 -9.44
C GLY A 372 -2.12 14.49 -8.05
N CYS A 373 -1.35 13.42 -8.05
CA CYS A 373 -0.79 12.83 -6.83
C CYS A 373 0.61 13.38 -6.54
N ASN A 374 0.74 14.24 -5.54
CA ASN A 374 2.04 14.80 -5.14
C ASN A 374 3.01 13.74 -4.56
N MET A 375 2.51 12.61 -4.04
CA MET A 375 3.35 11.49 -3.64
C MET A 375 4.10 10.88 -4.83
N HIS A 376 3.47 10.76 -5.99
CA HIS A 376 4.13 10.29 -7.21
C HIS A 376 5.21 11.27 -7.69
N SER A 377 4.93 12.58 -7.72
CA SER A 377 5.94 13.59 -8.04
C SER A 377 7.13 13.53 -7.08
N ARG A 378 6.89 13.47 -5.77
CA ARG A 378 7.93 13.29 -4.76
C ARG A 378 8.77 12.03 -4.98
N ARG A 379 8.15 10.91 -5.38
CA ARG A 379 8.85 9.64 -5.65
C ARG A 379 9.87 9.75 -6.78
N TYR A 380 9.62 10.57 -7.80
CA TYR A 380 10.60 10.84 -8.84
C TYR A 380 11.85 11.53 -8.29
N PHE A 381 11.70 12.53 -7.42
CA PHE A 381 12.83 13.18 -6.74
C PHE A 381 13.55 12.23 -5.78
N THR A 382 12.83 11.34 -5.10
CA THR A 382 13.46 10.29 -4.28
C THR A 382 14.34 9.37 -5.13
N LYS A 383 13.87 8.96 -6.31
CA LYS A 383 14.67 8.16 -7.25
C LYS A 383 15.93 8.91 -7.74
N ALA A 384 15.85 10.21 -7.95
CA ALA A 384 17.00 11.03 -8.31
C ALA A 384 18.03 11.08 -7.16
N LEU A 385 17.58 11.28 -5.93
CA LEU A 385 18.44 11.26 -4.74
C LEU A 385 19.08 9.87 -4.52
N ASP A 386 18.31 8.80 -4.67
CA ASP A 386 18.80 7.41 -4.57
C ASP A 386 19.84 7.06 -5.66
N ALA A 387 19.75 7.73 -6.82
CA ALA A 387 20.75 7.64 -7.89
C ALA A 387 22.00 8.49 -7.64
N GLY A 388 22.08 9.18 -6.49
CA GLY A 388 23.24 9.97 -6.05
C GLY A 388 23.14 11.46 -6.36
N ASP A 389 22.05 11.93 -6.97
CA ASP A 389 21.88 13.37 -7.26
C ASP A 389 21.38 14.12 -6.02
N LYS A 390 22.31 14.71 -5.27
CA LYS A 390 22.03 15.42 -4.03
C LYS A 390 21.15 16.66 -4.22
N ARG A 391 21.09 17.23 -5.43
CA ARG A 391 20.26 18.41 -5.74
C ARG A 391 18.77 18.13 -5.56
N ALA A 392 18.35 16.86 -5.67
CA ALA A 392 16.99 16.44 -5.37
C ALA A 392 16.55 16.64 -3.89
N ALA A 393 17.50 16.91 -3.00
CA ALA A 393 17.20 17.16 -1.58
C ALA A 393 16.33 18.41 -1.38
N LEU A 394 16.52 19.47 -2.19
CA LEU A 394 15.73 20.71 -2.10
C LEU A 394 14.24 20.49 -2.41
N PRO A 395 13.86 19.92 -3.57
CA PRO A 395 12.47 19.54 -3.82
C PRO A 395 11.88 18.60 -2.78
N LEU A 396 12.67 17.65 -2.27
CA LEU A 396 12.20 16.73 -1.22
C LEU A 396 11.93 17.45 0.10
N ALA A 397 12.71 18.49 0.42
CA ALA A 397 12.47 19.36 1.56
C ALA A 397 11.14 20.14 1.41
N ALA A 398 10.89 20.70 0.22
CA ALA A 398 9.63 21.37 -0.09
C ALA A 398 8.42 20.42 0.05
N TYR A 399 8.50 19.22 -0.53
CA TYR A 399 7.44 18.21 -0.33
C TYR A 399 7.24 17.86 1.14
N LYS A 400 8.32 17.68 1.89
CA LYS A 400 8.21 17.42 3.32
C LYS A 400 7.44 18.53 4.03
N ARG A 401 7.76 19.79 3.74
CA ARG A 401 7.06 20.94 4.30
C ARG A 401 5.57 20.94 3.96
N LEU A 402 5.20 20.64 2.70
CA LEU A 402 3.81 20.53 2.26
C LEU A 402 3.05 19.47 3.08
N TYR A 403 3.65 18.29 3.27
CA TYR A 403 3.03 17.22 4.06
C TYR A 403 2.93 17.54 5.56
N GLU A 404 3.90 18.25 6.14
CA GLU A 404 3.82 18.73 7.53
C GLU A 404 2.65 19.71 7.73
N ILE A 405 2.42 20.60 6.76
CA ILE A 405 1.26 21.49 6.78
C ILE A 405 -0.04 20.70 6.71
N GLU A 406 -0.14 19.73 5.78
CA GLU A 406 -1.32 18.86 5.64
C GLU A 406 -1.63 18.06 6.91
N ASP A 407 -0.60 17.52 7.58
CA ASP A 407 -0.77 16.81 8.86
C ASP A 407 -1.32 17.75 9.95
N GLY A 408 -0.89 19.01 9.96
CA GLY A 408 -1.36 20.03 10.91
C GLY A 408 -2.81 20.48 10.70
N ILE A 409 -3.38 20.26 9.52
CA ILE A 409 -4.76 20.65 9.18
C ILE A 409 -5.70 19.45 9.00
N LYS A 410 -5.21 18.25 9.29
CA LYS A 410 -6.00 17.04 9.17
C LYS A 410 -7.23 17.10 10.07
N GLY A 411 -8.40 16.74 9.50
CA GLY A 411 -9.68 16.74 10.23
C GLY A 411 -10.33 18.12 10.39
N ARG A 412 -9.71 19.22 9.93
CA ARG A 412 -10.35 20.55 9.93
C ARG A 412 -11.40 20.65 8.81
N PRO A 413 -12.39 21.55 8.95
CA PRO A 413 -13.33 21.86 7.88
C PRO A 413 -12.62 22.26 6.58
N PRO A 414 -13.25 22.02 5.40
CA PRO A 414 -12.63 22.32 4.11
C PRO A 414 -12.19 23.78 3.96
N ASP A 415 -12.99 24.74 4.41
CA ASP A 415 -12.69 26.17 4.28
C ASP A 415 -11.47 26.56 5.12
N ASP A 416 -11.34 26.02 6.34
CA ASP A 416 -10.18 26.24 7.20
C ASP A 416 -8.91 25.62 6.59
N ARG A 417 -9.05 24.44 5.97
CA ARG A 417 -7.94 23.80 5.26
C ARG A 417 -7.48 24.64 4.08
N LEU A 418 -8.43 25.18 3.29
CA LEU A 418 -8.13 26.03 2.15
C LEU A 418 -7.40 27.30 2.59
N ALA A 419 -7.87 27.98 3.64
CA ALA A 419 -7.23 29.19 4.16
C ALA A 419 -5.76 28.95 4.53
N VAL A 420 -5.46 27.87 5.26
CA VAL A 420 -4.08 27.52 5.63
C VAL A 420 -3.24 27.12 4.41
N ARG A 421 -3.81 26.42 3.45
CA ARG A 421 -3.11 26.05 2.20
C ARG A 421 -2.72 27.26 1.37
N VAL A 422 -3.63 28.24 1.24
CA VAL A 422 -3.34 29.50 0.53
C VAL A 422 -2.24 30.29 1.23
N GLU A 423 -2.27 30.35 2.56
CA GLU A 423 -1.27 31.08 3.36
C GLU A 423 0.09 30.38 3.37
N LYS A 424 0.14 29.05 3.58
CA LYS A 424 1.37 28.31 3.89
C LYS A 424 1.85 27.36 2.80
N SER A 425 0.93 26.62 2.16
CA SER A 425 1.32 25.61 1.17
C SER A 425 1.56 26.21 -0.19
N LYS A 426 0.76 27.20 -0.58
CA LYS A 426 0.88 27.80 -1.92
C LYS A 426 2.24 28.45 -2.17
N PRO A 427 2.84 29.24 -1.27
CA PRO A 427 4.18 29.78 -1.47
C PRO A 427 5.24 28.70 -1.68
N VAL A 428 5.18 27.61 -0.88
CA VAL A 428 6.12 26.48 -1.02
C VAL A 428 5.98 25.80 -2.37
N PHE A 429 4.75 25.56 -2.82
CA PHE A 429 4.46 24.90 -4.09
C PHE A 429 4.86 25.78 -5.29
N ASP A 430 4.57 27.09 -5.23
CA ASP A 430 4.92 28.03 -6.29
C ASP A 430 6.45 28.12 -6.45
N GLU A 431 7.21 28.17 -5.32
CA GLU A 431 8.68 28.15 -5.36
C GLU A 431 9.25 26.82 -5.88
N LEU A 432 8.62 25.69 -5.53
CA LEU A 432 9.00 24.38 -6.07
C LEU A 432 8.84 24.33 -7.61
N VAL A 433 7.73 24.84 -8.13
CA VAL A 433 7.47 24.92 -9.57
C VAL A 433 8.49 25.87 -10.24
N ARG A 434 8.74 27.04 -9.67
CA ARG A 434 9.72 28.00 -10.17
C ARG A 434 11.14 27.43 -10.20
N TRP A 435 11.54 26.75 -9.13
CA TRP A 435 12.80 26.04 -9.08
C TRP A 435 12.93 25.03 -10.22
N ALA A 436 11.90 24.24 -10.47
CA ALA A 436 11.86 23.26 -11.53
C ALA A 436 11.95 23.90 -12.93
N GLU A 437 11.26 25.03 -13.18
CA GLU A 437 11.29 25.78 -14.44
C GLU A 437 12.69 26.32 -14.75
N ILE A 438 13.42 26.77 -13.74
CA ILE A 438 14.78 27.25 -13.89
C ILE A 438 15.73 26.08 -14.16
N HIS A 439 15.67 25.02 -13.36
CA HIS A 439 16.58 23.87 -13.46
C HIS A 439 16.37 23.06 -14.74
N GLN A 440 15.15 23.00 -15.28
CA GLN A 440 14.84 22.28 -16.52
C GLN A 440 15.76 22.66 -17.67
N ARG A 441 16.21 23.93 -17.74
CA ARG A 441 17.06 24.44 -18.81
C ARG A 441 18.49 23.90 -18.76
N PHE A 442 18.92 23.41 -17.62
CA PHE A 442 20.27 22.94 -17.34
C PHE A 442 20.35 21.42 -17.16
N GLU A 443 19.20 20.72 -17.18
CA GLU A 443 19.15 19.29 -16.92
C GLU A 443 18.96 18.48 -18.20
N ALA A 444 19.74 17.39 -18.33
CA ALA A 444 19.50 16.43 -19.40
C ALA A 444 18.13 15.74 -19.20
N PRO A 445 17.27 15.69 -20.23
CA PRO A 445 15.94 15.07 -20.09
C PRO A 445 15.96 13.59 -19.67
N SER A 446 17.07 12.88 -19.90
CA SER A 446 17.28 11.48 -19.55
C SER A 446 17.86 11.27 -18.16
N SER A 447 18.31 12.34 -17.47
CA SER A 447 18.76 12.23 -16.08
C SER A 447 17.58 11.97 -15.14
N LYS A 448 17.83 11.33 -14.00
CA LYS A 448 16.77 11.08 -13.01
C LYS A 448 16.16 12.37 -12.45
N LEU A 449 16.98 13.40 -12.28
CA LEU A 449 16.49 14.71 -11.86
C LEU A 449 15.68 15.37 -12.98
N GLY A 450 16.15 15.30 -14.25
CA GLY A 450 15.41 15.80 -15.42
C GLY A 450 14.05 15.10 -15.61
N GLU A 451 13.98 13.77 -15.36
CA GLU A 451 12.71 13.03 -15.34
C GLU A 451 11.76 13.58 -14.26
N ALA A 452 12.27 13.84 -13.04
CA ALA A 452 11.48 14.37 -11.93
C ALA A 452 10.96 15.79 -12.21
N ILE A 453 11.83 16.68 -12.68
CA ILE A 453 11.48 18.05 -13.08
C ILE A 453 10.41 18.05 -14.18
N ARG A 454 10.60 17.25 -15.21
CA ARG A 454 9.64 17.15 -16.32
C ARG A 454 8.29 16.64 -15.84
N TYR A 455 8.25 15.61 -14.95
CA TYR A 455 7.01 15.13 -14.38
C TYR A 455 6.27 16.23 -13.61
N LEU A 456 6.96 16.95 -12.72
CA LEU A 456 6.38 18.06 -11.96
C LEU A 456 5.80 19.13 -12.88
N LEU A 457 6.56 19.58 -13.89
CA LEU A 457 6.15 20.66 -14.77
C LEU A 457 5.01 20.27 -15.72
N ASN A 458 5.01 19.04 -16.24
CA ASN A 458 3.94 18.55 -17.09
C ASN A 458 2.60 18.46 -16.34
N HIS A 459 2.65 18.17 -15.03
CA HIS A 459 1.45 17.96 -14.21
C HIS A 459 1.20 19.07 -13.18
N LYS A 460 1.94 20.21 -13.24
CA LYS A 460 1.88 21.27 -12.22
C LYS A 460 0.47 21.78 -11.93
N VAL A 461 -0.40 21.86 -12.94
CA VAL A 461 -1.79 22.29 -12.77
C VAL A 461 -2.57 21.26 -11.95
N ALA A 462 -2.52 20.00 -12.34
CA ALA A 462 -3.20 18.91 -11.61
C ALA A 462 -2.64 18.74 -10.19
N LEU A 463 -1.31 18.81 -10.02
CA LEU A 463 -0.64 18.73 -8.72
C LEU A 463 -0.98 19.91 -7.80
N GLY A 464 -1.27 21.10 -8.36
CA GLY A 464 -1.65 22.30 -7.62
C GLY A 464 -3.14 22.37 -7.22
N ARG A 465 -4.01 21.49 -7.72
CA ARG A 465 -5.47 21.53 -7.47
C ARG A 465 -5.85 21.48 -5.99
N PHE A 466 -5.04 20.83 -5.13
CA PHE A 466 -5.30 20.82 -3.69
C PHE A 466 -5.23 22.22 -3.04
N LEU A 467 -4.58 23.19 -3.70
CA LEU A 467 -4.50 24.58 -3.26
C LEU A 467 -5.75 25.40 -3.63
N GLU A 468 -6.61 24.87 -4.50
CA GLU A 468 -7.83 25.54 -4.97
C GLU A 468 -9.07 25.14 -4.16
N SER A 469 -9.03 23.99 -3.48
CA SER A 469 -10.16 23.46 -2.71
C SER A 469 -9.70 22.73 -1.46
N GLY A 470 -10.31 23.04 -0.32
CA GLY A 470 -10.08 22.31 0.92
C GLY A 470 -10.59 20.86 0.91
N LEU A 471 -11.41 20.48 -0.07
CA LEU A 471 -11.88 19.09 -0.25
C LEU A 471 -10.82 18.20 -0.89
N VAL A 472 -10.06 18.73 -1.87
CA VAL A 472 -9.09 17.97 -2.64
C VAL A 472 -7.89 17.59 -1.76
N PRO A 473 -7.53 16.31 -1.64
CA PRO A 473 -6.32 15.89 -0.91
C PRO A 473 -5.05 16.17 -1.74
N ILE A 474 -3.92 16.25 -1.05
CA ILE A 474 -2.61 16.48 -1.70
C ILE A 474 -2.14 15.27 -2.52
N ASP A 475 -2.62 14.06 -2.23
CA ASP A 475 -2.19 12.82 -2.89
C ASP A 475 -3.31 11.79 -3.05
N ASN A 476 -2.98 10.70 -3.74
CA ASN A 476 -3.86 9.58 -4.01
C ASN A 476 -3.79 8.46 -2.94
N GLY A 477 -3.29 8.77 -1.75
CA GLY A 477 -3.06 7.79 -0.68
C GLY A 477 -4.30 7.02 -0.23
N ALA A 478 -5.52 7.52 -0.46
CA ALA A 478 -6.75 6.82 -0.11
C ALA A 478 -6.90 5.51 -0.90
N VAL A 479 -6.75 5.56 -2.23
CA VAL A 479 -6.84 4.36 -3.09
C VAL A 479 -5.59 3.48 -2.98
N GLU A 480 -4.41 4.05 -2.76
CA GLU A 480 -3.20 3.25 -2.51
C GLU A 480 -3.37 2.37 -1.25
N ARG A 481 -3.95 2.93 -0.16
CA ARG A 481 -4.27 2.16 1.05
C ARG A 481 -5.36 1.10 0.80
N LEU A 482 -6.30 1.36 -0.11
CA LEU A 482 -7.30 0.39 -0.50
C LEU A 482 -6.63 -0.82 -1.17
N HIS A 483 -5.64 -0.61 -2.05
CA HIS A 483 -4.90 -1.66 -2.76
C HIS A 483 -4.05 -2.57 -1.88
N ILE A 484 -3.68 -2.16 -0.67
CA ILE A 484 -2.82 -2.96 0.22
C ILE A 484 -3.37 -4.37 0.42
N ARG A 485 -4.68 -4.53 0.61
CA ARG A 485 -5.31 -5.86 0.82
C ARG A 485 -5.26 -6.72 -0.43
N ALA A 486 -5.58 -6.16 -1.59
CA ALA A 486 -5.47 -6.87 -2.86
C ALA A 486 -4.01 -7.27 -3.16
N ALA A 487 -3.04 -6.40 -2.85
CA ALA A 487 -1.62 -6.69 -3.01
C ALA A 487 -1.13 -7.80 -2.07
N LEU A 488 -1.57 -7.82 -0.81
CA LEU A 488 -1.24 -8.88 0.15
C LEU A 488 -1.90 -10.21 -0.23
N ALA A 489 -3.18 -10.18 -0.63
CA ALA A 489 -3.90 -11.37 -1.07
C ALA A 489 -3.20 -12.04 -2.26
N ARG A 490 -2.67 -11.28 -3.24
CA ARG A 490 -1.87 -11.81 -4.36
C ARG A 490 -0.62 -12.58 -3.92
N LYS A 491 0.00 -12.21 -2.79
CA LYS A 491 1.15 -12.94 -2.24
C LYS A 491 0.75 -14.31 -1.67
N ASN A 492 -0.51 -14.49 -1.30
CA ASN A 492 -1.02 -15.71 -0.69
C ASN A 492 -1.64 -16.67 -1.71
N PHE A 493 -2.52 -16.19 -2.60
CA PHE A 493 -3.18 -17.05 -3.60
C PHE A 493 -2.73 -16.80 -5.05
N LEU A 494 -1.70 -15.99 -5.25
CA LEU A 494 -0.89 -15.80 -6.46
C LEU A 494 -1.66 -15.27 -7.70
N PHE A 495 -2.86 -15.79 -8.00
CA PHE A 495 -3.63 -15.46 -9.20
C PHE A 495 -5.14 -15.71 -8.99
N ALA A 496 -5.96 -15.09 -9.83
CA ALA A 496 -7.35 -15.49 -10.02
C ALA A 496 -7.43 -16.66 -11.03
N GLY A 497 -8.35 -17.60 -10.80
CA GLY A 497 -8.49 -18.78 -11.65
C GLY A 497 -9.09 -18.48 -13.03
N SER A 498 -9.75 -17.34 -13.21
CA SER A 498 -10.42 -16.91 -14.44
C SER A 498 -10.79 -15.43 -14.35
N ASP A 499 -11.30 -14.82 -15.45
CA ASP A 499 -11.88 -13.47 -15.43
C ASP A 499 -13.06 -13.36 -14.46
N ALA A 500 -13.96 -14.34 -14.46
CA ALA A 500 -15.03 -14.38 -13.47
C ALA A 500 -14.52 -14.44 -12.02
N GLY A 501 -13.31 -14.97 -11.78
CA GLY A 501 -12.61 -14.89 -10.51
C GLY A 501 -12.10 -13.49 -10.21
N GLY A 502 -11.71 -12.73 -11.23
CA GLY A 502 -11.35 -11.31 -11.14
C GLY A 502 -12.57 -10.45 -10.79
N ASP A 503 -13.72 -10.67 -11.45
CA ASP A 503 -14.97 -9.97 -11.13
C ASP A 503 -15.42 -10.23 -9.70
N ARG A 504 -15.40 -11.49 -9.26
CA ARG A 504 -15.70 -11.86 -7.88
C ARG A 504 -14.76 -11.19 -6.87
N ALA A 505 -13.48 -11.08 -7.20
CA ALA A 505 -12.53 -10.37 -6.36
C ALA A 505 -12.84 -8.87 -6.28
N ALA A 506 -13.23 -8.23 -7.39
CA ALA A 506 -13.63 -6.82 -7.41
C ALA A 506 -14.85 -6.58 -6.52
N ILE A 507 -15.90 -7.41 -6.61
CA ILE A 507 -17.10 -7.33 -5.78
C ILE A 507 -16.75 -7.49 -4.29
N ALA A 508 -16.01 -8.55 -3.94
CA ALA A 508 -15.64 -8.84 -2.57
C ALA A 508 -14.76 -7.74 -1.97
N PHE A 509 -13.71 -7.30 -2.67
CA PHE A 509 -12.85 -6.21 -2.21
C PHE A 509 -13.59 -4.87 -2.08
N THR A 510 -14.63 -4.62 -2.89
CA THR A 510 -15.50 -3.45 -2.75
C THR A 510 -16.18 -3.46 -1.39
N ILE A 511 -16.94 -4.48 -1.09
CA ILE A 511 -17.73 -4.55 0.16
C ILE A 511 -16.82 -4.54 1.38
N LEU A 512 -15.77 -5.36 1.37
CA LEU A 512 -14.79 -5.41 2.46
C LEU A 512 -13.98 -4.10 2.59
N GLY A 513 -13.74 -3.41 1.47
CA GLY A 513 -13.13 -2.10 1.43
C GLY A 513 -14.00 -1.04 2.09
N CYS A 514 -15.31 -1.03 1.80
CA CYS A 514 -16.29 -0.15 2.46
C CYS A 514 -16.34 -0.42 3.97
N CYS A 515 -16.43 -1.68 4.41
CA CYS A 515 -16.40 -2.02 5.84
C CYS A 515 -15.15 -1.46 6.53
N ARG A 516 -13.99 -1.62 5.90
CA ARG A 516 -12.71 -1.14 6.44
C ARG A 516 -12.64 0.38 6.55
N LEU A 517 -13.14 1.12 5.54
CA LEU A 517 -13.14 2.59 5.53
C LEU A 517 -13.88 3.16 6.75
N VAL A 518 -14.97 2.53 7.16
CA VAL A 518 -15.82 3.01 8.25
C VAL A 518 -15.65 2.24 9.57
N GLY A 519 -14.69 1.28 9.61
CA GLY A 519 -14.37 0.52 10.82
C GLY A 519 -15.47 -0.47 11.24
N VAL A 520 -16.17 -1.06 10.28
CA VAL A 520 -17.20 -2.08 10.50
C VAL A 520 -16.59 -3.48 10.45
N ASN A 521 -17.00 -4.36 11.37
CA ASN A 521 -16.65 -5.77 11.33
C ASN A 521 -17.33 -6.45 10.13
N PRO A 522 -16.58 -6.94 9.13
CA PRO A 522 -17.18 -7.45 7.91
C PRO A 522 -17.96 -8.75 8.09
N ILE A 523 -17.64 -9.58 9.10
CA ILE A 523 -18.40 -10.81 9.38
C ILE A 523 -19.79 -10.46 9.91
N GLU A 524 -19.87 -9.57 10.90
CA GLU A 524 -21.14 -9.11 11.45
C GLU A 524 -22.01 -8.46 10.37
N TYR A 525 -21.40 -7.57 9.59
CA TYR A 525 -22.07 -6.88 8.50
C TYR A 525 -22.67 -7.84 7.48
N LEU A 526 -21.86 -8.78 6.96
CA LEU A 526 -22.31 -9.72 5.93
C LEU A 526 -23.37 -10.69 6.47
N THR A 527 -23.21 -11.17 7.70
CA THR A 527 -24.20 -12.04 8.36
C THR A 527 -25.58 -11.39 8.46
N ASP A 528 -25.62 -10.06 8.67
CA ASP A 528 -26.84 -9.27 8.78
C ASP A 528 -27.43 -8.94 7.40
N VAL A 529 -26.58 -8.63 6.41
CA VAL A 529 -27.01 -8.13 5.09
C VAL A 529 -27.37 -9.26 4.14
N PHE A 530 -26.77 -10.46 4.22
CA PHE A 530 -27.07 -11.58 3.34
C PHE A 530 -28.56 -11.99 3.33
N PRO A 531 -29.24 -12.22 4.47
CA PRO A 531 -30.67 -12.52 4.47
C PRO A 531 -31.52 -11.42 3.87
N ILE A 532 -31.14 -10.15 4.12
CA ILE A 532 -31.87 -8.99 3.58
C ILE A 532 -31.77 -8.98 2.06
N LEU A 533 -30.59 -9.15 1.50
CA LEU A 533 -30.38 -9.20 0.05
C LEU A 533 -31.07 -10.39 -0.60
N ALA A 534 -31.09 -11.57 0.05
CA ALA A 534 -31.77 -12.77 -0.40
C ALA A 534 -33.30 -12.61 -0.44
N GLY A 535 -33.85 -11.78 0.46
CA GLY A 535 -35.29 -11.46 0.57
C GLY A 535 -35.83 -10.46 -0.44
N ARG A 536 -35.08 -10.10 -1.52
CA ARG A 536 -35.49 -9.18 -2.59
C ARG A 536 -35.67 -7.72 -2.15
N VAL A 537 -34.55 -7.05 -1.93
CA VAL A 537 -34.49 -5.60 -1.65
C VAL A 537 -34.80 -4.78 -2.91
N ARG A 538 -35.55 -3.69 -2.76
CA ARG A 538 -35.76 -2.73 -3.85
C ARG A 538 -34.45 -2.01 -4.17
N LEU A 539 -34.21 -1.72 -5.44
CA LEU A 539 -32.98 -1.04 -5.88
C LEU A 539 -32.73 0.29 -5.17
N ILE A 540 -33.79 1.04 -4.85
CA ILE A 540 -33.72 2.32 -4.17
C ILE A 540 -33.25 2.21 -2.70
N ASP A 541 -33.42 1.06 -2.08
CA ASP A 541 -33.05 0.80 -0.69
C ASP A 541 -31.60 0.25 -0.57
N LEU A 542 -30.97 -0.15 -1.68
CA LEU A 542 -29.60 -0.71 -1.66
C LEU A 542 -28.56 0.23 -1.05
N PRO A 543 -28.56 1.54 -1.33
CA PRO A 543 -27.59 2.44 -0.71
C PRO A 543 -27.67 2.44 0.82
N GLU A 544 -28.87 2.19 1.40
CA GLU A 544 -29.05 2.12 2.85
C GLU A 544 -28.38 0.89 3.48
N LEU A 545 -28.07 -0.13 2.68
CA LEU A 545 -27.36 -1.32 3.13
C LEU A 545 -25.82 -1.16 3.07
N LEU A 546 -25.29 -0.09 2.46
CA LEU A 546 -23.85 0.13 2.43
C LEU A 546 -23.27 0.28 3.84
N PRO A 547 -22.04 -0.18 4.09
CA PRO A 547 -21.46 -0.28 5.42
C PRO A 547 -21.50 1.00 6.26
N ALA A 548 -21.36 2.19 5.65
CA ALA A 548 -21.46 3.47 6.35
C ALA A 548 -22.87 3.68 6.95
N ARG A 549 -23.91 3.58 6.11
CA ARG A 549 -25.30 3.76 6.54
C ARG A 549 -25.80 2.64 7.45
N TRP A 550 -25.36 1.40 7.19
CA TRP A 550 -25.63 0.26 8.08
C TRP A 550 -25.08 0.54 9.48
N LYS A 551 -23.85 1.05 9.59
CA LYS A 551 -23.24 1.44 10.88
C LYS A 551 -24.06 2.51 11.57
N ASP A 552 -24.40 3.61 10.87
CA ASP A 552 -25.16 4.74 11.43
C ASP A 552 -26.49 4.28 12.01
N ARG A 553 -27.22 3.39 11.31
CA ARG A 553 -28.48 2.82 11.82
C ARG A 553 -28.28 1.97 13.07
N ARG A 554 -27.23 1.15 13.11
CA ARG A 554 -26.93 0.30 14.25
C ARG A 554 -26.54 1.13 15.47
N ASP A 555 -25.72 2.13 15.29
CA ASP A 555 -25.30 3.07 16.34
C ASP A 555 -26.52 3.86 16.89
N ALA A 556 -27.43 4.28 16.03
CA ALA A 556 -28.69 4.93 16.42
C ALA A 556 -29.59 4.00 17.24
N THR A 557 -29.70 2.73 16.84
CA THR A 557 -30.51 1.73 17.57
C THR A 557 -29.91 1.40 18.93
N ALA A 558 -28.56 1.30 19.03
CA ALA A 558 -27.86 1.05 20.29
C ALA A 558 -27.97 2.24 21.27
N SER A 559 -28.12 3.46 20.76
CA SER A 559 -28.25 4.69 21.55
C SER A 559 -29.69 4.99 21.97
N ALA A 560 -30.70 4.30 21.42
CA ALA A 560 -32.08 4.45 21.82
C ALA A 560 -32.28 3.86 23.24
N PRO A 561 -32.88 4.62 24.20
CA PRO A 561 -33.18 4.09 25.52
C PRO A 561 -34.08 2.86 25.37
N ALA A 562 -33.72 1.75 26.06
CA ALA A 562 -34.55 0.56 26.08
C ALA A 562 -35.97 1.00 26.48
N ALA A 563 -36.93 0.83 25.56
CA ALA A 563 -38.31 1.12 25.85
C ALA A 563 -38.69 0.27 27.09
N ALA A 564 -39.00 0.94 28.20
CA ALA A 564 -39.45 0.29 29.40
C ALA A 564 -40.75 -0.46 29.05
N ASN A 565 -40.64 -1.80 29.01
CA ASN A 565 -41.81 -2.71 29.05
C ASN A 565 -42.29 -2.89 30.45
#